data_52d92e4a5c53cd4e5689594825b295e1
#
_entry.id   52d92e4a5c53cd4e5689594825b295e1
#
_cell.length_a   1.000
_cell.length_b   1.000
_cell.length_c   1.000
_cell.angle_alpha   90.00
_cell.angle_beta   90.00
_cell.angle_gamma   90.00
#
_symmetry.space_group_name_H-M   'P 1'
#
loop_
_entity.id
_entity.type
_entity.pdbx_description
1 polymer ?
#
loop_
_entity_poly.entity_id
_entity_poly.type
_entity_poly.pdbx_seq_one_letter_code
_entity_poly.pdbx_strand_id
1 'polypeptide(L)'
;MKFSVIIPVYNGWEYLREGVDSVLGQTGADFEVLLVDDGSTDGESGALCDTLAREHPDCIRVLHKPNGGAGDARNAALPLAQGDYVLFLDSDDSYTPEAFAVLAAALDETQADVCYFGLRMTGDNDGAVFTDDLPLHTPLTLQETPALLLNRPSACIAAWRRTLFMDTGIRFRARGWGEDLCMTRKMLTAARSVVILPDVLYLYRQHEGSVTKRALDANAEIMDAIDDVLTWYQARGLFEQYENELGKLCVDNVLYDASVRILKAQSAHPLLPQLLDFTAARFPDYRHNPYLKGYPARKKLVLSLLGKQQYRAVHLLFAAAGH
;
A
#
# COMPACT_ATOMS: atom_id res chain seq x y z
N MET A 1 -11.94 22.32 -3.12
CA MET A 1 -11.50 21.03 -2.50
C MET A 1 -10.17 21.23 -1.84
N LYS A 2 -9.95 20.63 -0.65
CA LYS A 2 -8.69 20.70 0.09
C LYS A 2 -8.13 19.31 0.34
N PHE A 3 -6.82 19.10 0.12
CA PHE A 3 -6.10 17.88 0.45
C PHE A 3 -5.31 18.01 1.74
N SER A 4 -5.28 16.96 2.57
CA SER A 4 -4.31 16.81 3.66
C SER A 4 -3.28 15.76 3.24
N VAL A 5 -2.03 16.15 3.05
CA VAL A 5 -0.93 15.24 2.72
C VAL A 5 -0.22 14.84 4.01
N ILE A 6 -0.25 13.56 4.35
CA ILE A 6 0.40 13.01 5.53
C ILE A 6 1.71 12.34 5.10
N ILE A 7 2.83 12.79 5.65
CA ILE A 7 4.18 12.30 5.34
C ILE A 7 4.81 11.74 6.62
N PRO A 8 4.86 10.42 6.80
CA PRO A 8 5.62 9.82 7.90
C PRO A 8 7.12 9.93 7.61
N VAL A 9 7.90 10.34 8.60
CA VAL A 9 9.36 10.55 8.49
C VAL A 9 10.07 9.75 9.58
N TYR A 10 11.02 8.90 9.19
CA TYR A 10 11.92 8.20 10.10
C TYR A 10 13.28 8.01 9.45
N ASN A 11 14.30 8.77 9.87
CA ASN A 11 15.66 8.72 9.34
C ASN A 11 15.69 8.85 7.79
N GLY A 12 14.90 9.78 7.23
CA GLY A 12 14.67 9.91 5.79
C GLY A 12 14.94 11.33 5.25
N TRP A 13 15.83 12.09 5.88
CA TRP A 13 16.09 13.49 5.54
C TRP A 13 16.57 13.70 4.08
N GLU A 14 17.26 12.72 3.50
CA GLU A 14 17.91 12.84 2.18
C GLU A 14 16.92 13.20 1.06
N TYR A 15 15.71 12.62 1.11
CA TYR A 15 14.69 12.79 0.07
C TYR A 15 13.50 13.64 0.51
N LEU A 16 13.33 13.86 1.83
CA LEU A 16 12.17 14.52 2.40
C LEU A 16 11.88 15.89 1.77
N ARG A 17 12.92 16.71 1.54
CA ARG A 17 12.74 18.03 0.93
C ARG A 17 12.16 17.93 -0.48
N GLU A 18 12.67 17.03 -1.31
CA GLU A 18 12.16 16.80 -2.67
C GLU A 18 10.69 16.37 -2.65
N GLY A 19 10.33 15.44 -1.74
CA GLY A 19 8.95 15.00 -1.56
C GLY A 19 8.03 16.17 -1.15
N VAL A 20 8.43 16.98 -0.19
CA VAL A 20 7.67 18.17 0.26
C VAL A 20 7.59 19.21 -0.85
N ASP A 21 8.67 19.50 -1.57
CA ASP A 21 8.70 20.45 -2.68
C ASP A 21 7.74 20.01 -3.81
N SER A 22 7.60 18.69 -4.05
CA SER A 22 6.64 18.16 -5.01
C SER A 22 5.19 18.45 -4.62
N VAL A 23 4.89 18.55 -3.32
CA VAL A 23 3.57 18.96 -2.80
C VAL A 23 3.41 20.48 -2.87
N LEU A 24 4.41 21.23 -2.47
CA LEU A 24 4.39 22.72 -2.49
C LEU A 24 4.24 23.27 -3.90
N GLY A 25 4.74 22.57 -4.92
CA GLY A 25 4.61 22.92 -6.33
C GLY A 25 3.25 22.61 -6.96
N GLN A 26 2.31 22.00 -6.22
CA GLN A 26 1.00 21.61 -6.75
C GLN A 26 0.09 22.80 -7.00
N THR A 27 -0.76 22.66 -8.00
CA THR A 27 -1.80 23.63 -8.37
C THR A 27 -3.16 22.94 -8.49
N GLY A 28 -4.23 23.73 -8.61
CA GLY A 28 -5.58 23.20 -8.88
C GLY A 28 -6.39 22.79 -7.64
N ALA A 29 -5.77 22.74 -6.46
CA ALA A 29 -6.48 22.51 -5.19
C ALA A 29 -5.72 23.14 -4.02
N ASP A 30 -6.45 23.47 -2.95
CA ASP A 30 -5.82 23.84 -1.67
C ASP A 30 -5.26 22.59 -0.98
N PHE A 31 -4.22 22.77 -0.18
CA PHE A 31 -3.64 21.67 0.57
C PHE A 31 -3.04 22.10 1.91
N GLU A 32 -2.79 21.12 2.76
CA GLU A 32 -1.92 21.19 3.92
C GLU A 32 -1.01 19.96 3.96
N VAL A 33 0.14 20.10 4.59
CA VAL A 33 1.11 19.02 4.80
C VAL A 33 1.25 18.75 6.30
N LEU A 34 1.14 17.48 6.68
CA LEU A 34 1.36 16.99 8.03
C LEU A 34 2.61 16.11 8.03
N LEU A 35 3.75 16.69 8.42
CA LEU A 35 4.98 15.94 8.63
C LEU A 35 4.92 15.24 9.99
N VAL A 36 5.15 13.95 10.02
CA VAL A 36 5.16 13.17 11.26
C VAL A 36 6.54 12.56 11.47
N ASP A 37 7.35 13.22 12.27
CA ASP A 37 8.62 12.66 12.72
C ASP A 37 8.35 11.54 13.72
N ASP A 38 8.54 10.31 13.28
CA ASP A 38 8.32 9.08 14.03
C ASP A 38 9.53 8.72 14.91
N GLY A 39 10.06 9.72 15.60
CA GLY A 39 11.17 9.55 16.54
C GLY A 39 12.50 9.27 15.84
N SER A 40 12.83 10.05 14.81
CA SER A 40 14.10 9.95 14.09
C SER A 40 15.30 10.12 15.02
N THR A 41 16.35 9.35 14.75
CA THR A 41 17.57 9.28 15.57
C THR A 41 18.84 9.70 14.82
N ASP A 42 18.69 10.14 13.57
CA ASP A 42 19.79 10.58 12.69
C ASP A 42 20.27 12.02 13.00
N GLY A 43 19.51 12.77 13.80
CA GLY A 43 19.81 14.17 14.13
C GLY A 43 19.41 15.18 13.04
N GLU A 44 19.04 14.72 11.85
CA GLU A 44 18.74 15.54 10.66
C GLU A 44 17.24 15.59 10.34
N SER A 45 16.57 14.45 10.35
CA SER A 45 15.17 14.34 9.87
C SER A 45 14.20 15.20 10.67
N GLY A 46 14.22 15.14 12.00
CA GLY A 46 13.36 15.97 12.84
C GLY A 46 13.65 17.46 12.69
N ALA A 47 14.93 17.83 12.64
CA ALA A 47 15.34 19.23 12.43
C ALA A 47 14.92 19.77 11.04
N LEU A 48 14.93 18.92 10.02
CA LEU A 48 14.45 19.27 8.68
C LEU A 48 12.93 19.47 8.67
N CYS A 49 12.16 18.61 9.35
CA CYS A 49 10.72 18.79 9.52
C CYS A 49 10.40 20.18 10.13
N ASP A 50 11.08 20.56 11.22
CA ASP A 50 10.91 21.86 11.87
C ASP A 50 11.29 23.03 10.94
N THR A 51 12.33 22.83 10.15
CA THR A 51 12.78 23.84 9.18
C THR A 51 11.74 24.08 8.10
N LEU A 52 11.20 23.00 7.50
CA LEU A 52 10.15 23.06 6.49
C LEU A 52 8.88 23.75 7.04
N ALA A 53 8.47 23.44 8.27
CA ALA A 53 7.33 24.10 8.89
C ALA A 53 7.56 25.60 9.16
N ARG A 54 8.79 26.01 9.48
CA ARG A 54 9.14 27.43 9.65
C ARG A 54 9.21 28.17 8.31
N GLU A 55 9.64 27.49 7.24
CA GLU A 55 9.67 28.05 5.88
C GLU A 55 8.26 28.21 5.30
N HIS A 56 7.31 27.32 5.67
CA HIS A 56 5.95 27.27 5.12
C HIS A 56 4.88 27.17 6.22
N PRO A 57 4.80 28.14 7.17
CA PRO A 57 3.93 28.04 8.36
C PRO A 57 2.44 28.03 8.04
N ASP A 58 2.04 28.49 6.85
CA ASP A 58 0.64 28.57 6.44
C ASP A 58 0.08 27.22 5.97
N CYS A 59 0.95 26.29 5.58
CA CYS A 59 0.51 25.01 5.02
C CYS A 59 1.22 23.78 5.61
N ILE A 60 2.36 23.90 6.29
CA ILE A 60 3.07 22.76 6.89
C ILE A 60 2.93 22.77 8.41
N ARG A 61 2.57 21.63 8.98
CA ARG A 61 2.58 21.36 10.43
C ARG A 61 3.39 20.11 10.72
N VAL A 62 4.09 20.11 11.86
CA VAL A 62 4.92 18.98 12.31
C VAL A 62 4.32 18.36 13.56
N LEU A 63 4.39 17.03 13.62
CA LEU A 63 4.11 16.24 14.80
C LEU A 63 5.34 15.36 15.10
N HIS A 64 5.97 15.55 16.25
CA HIS A 64 7.00 14.65 16.75
C HIS A 64 6.40 13.62 17.69
N LYS A 65 6.78 12.35 17.54
CA LYS A 65 6.31 11.27 18.42
C LYS A 65 7.38 10.19 18.60
N PRO A 66 7.29 9.39 19.67
CA PRO A 66 8.13 8.19 19.80
C PRO A 66 7.92 7.23 18.63
N ASN A 67 8.98 6.56 18.18
CA ASN A 67 8.92 5.63 17.05
C ASN A 67 7.86 4.53 17.25
N GLY A 68 6.89 4.48 16.35
CA GLY A 68 5.78 3.53 16.30
C GLY A 68 5.63 2.80 14.95
N GLY A 69 6.40 3.23 13.93
CA GLY A 69 6.31 2.75 12.54
C GLY A 69 5.40 3.63 11.67
N ALA A 70 5.54 3.47 10.36
CA ALA A 70 4.85 4.33 9.38
C ALA A 70 3.32 4.33 9.54
N GLY A 71 2.71 3.18 9.83
CA GLY A 71 1.28 3.09 10.09
C GLY A 71 0.84 3.88 11.32
N ASP A 72 1.63 3.84 12.40
CA ASP A 72 1.35 4.60 13.62
C ASP A 72 1.54 6.11 13.41
N ALA A 73 2.55 6.50 12.65
CA ALA A 73 2.77 7.89 12.26
C ALA A 73 1.60 8.44 11.43
N ARG A 74 1.16 7.70 10.41
CA ARG A 74 -0.03 8.07 9.62
C ARG A 74 -1.28 8.19 10.50
N ASN A 75 -1.49 7.25 11.42
CA ASN A 75 -2.62 7.27 12.36
C ASN A 75 -2.61 8.49 13.29
N ALA A 76 -1.45 8.91 13.75
CA ALA A 76 -1.30 10.07 14.65
C ALA A 76 -1.69 11.38 13.95
N ALA A 77 -1.45 11.50 12.64
CA ALA A 77 -1.80 12.68 11.85
C ALA A 77 -3.27 12.74 11.40
N LEU A 78 -3.94 11.60 11.23
CA LEU A 78 -5.32 11.54 10.73
C LEU A 78 -6.29 12.45 11.49
N PRO A 79 -6.29 12.54 12.84
CA PRO A 79 -7.17 13.44 13.59
C PRO A 79 -6.85 14.92 13.36
N LEU A 80 -5.66 15.25 12.90
CA LEU A 80 -5.20 16.61 12.64
C LEU A 80 -5.53 17.08 11.22
N ALA A 81 -5.84 16.16 10.31
CA ALA A 81 -6.18 16.44 8.92
C ALA A 81 -7.47 17.27 8.82
N GLN A 82 -7.43 18.33 8.01
CA GLN A 82 -8.55 19.28 7.81
C GLN A 82 -9.09 19.27 6.38
N GLY A 83 -8.39 18.60 5.46
CA GLY A 83 -8.79 18.47 4.06
C GLY A 83 -10.06 17.63 3.88
N ASP A 84 -10.68 17.75 2.74
CA ASP A 84 -11.80 16.90 2.33
C ASP A 84 -11.34 15.47 2.07
N TYR A 85 -10.11 15.35 1.53
CA TYR A 85 -9.43 14.09 1.24
C TYR A 85 -8.05 14.05 1.89
N VAL A 86 -7.63 12.84 2.26
CA VAL A 86 -6.28 12.53 2.77
C VAL A 86 -5.49 11.84 1.67
N LEU A 87 -4.28 12.31 1.47
CA LEU A 87 -3.23 11.70 0.66
C LEU A 87 -2.09 11.25 1.58
N PHE A 88 -1.47 10.14 1.25
CA PHE A 88 -0.27 9.68 1.94
C PHE A 88 0.92 9.77 0.96
N LEU A 89 2.04 10.30 1.46
CA LEU A 89 3.27 10.37 0.71
C LEU A 89 4.40 9.82 1.58
N ASP A 90 5.12 8.82 1.09
CA ASP A 90 6.31 8.34 1.80
C ASP A 90 7.44 9.36 1.65
N SER A 91 8.30 9.48 2.65
CA SER A 91 9.30 10.56 2.75
C SER A 91 10.39 10.51 1.67
N ASP A 92 10.49 9.40 0.93
CA ASP A 92 11.42 9.17 -0.17
C ASP A 92 10.78 9.27 -1.56
N ASP A 93 9.46 9.51 -1.63
CA ASP A 93 8.67 9.58 -2.86
C ASP A 93 8.24 11.01 -3.21
N SER A 94 7.56 11.17 -4.36
CA SER A 94 7.05 12.48 -4.82
C SER A 94 5.79 12.34 -5.69
N TYR A 95 5.04 13.44 -5.83
CA TYR A 95 3.94 13.55 -6.79
C TYR A 95 4.40 14.18 -8.10
N THR A 96 3.70 13.85 -9.21
CA THR A 96 3.88 14.59 -10.46
C THR A 96 3.30 16.02 -10.34
N PRO A 97 3.76 16.98 -11.15
CA PRO A 97 3.34 18.38 -11.00
C PRO A 97 1.83 18.64 -11.17
N GLU A 98 1.14 17.79 -11.93
CA GLU A 98 -0.30 17.89 -12.22
C GLU A 98 -1.19 17.11 -11.24
N ALA A 99 -0.64 16.41 -10.27
CA ALA A 99 -1.37 15.43 -9.46
C ALA A 99 -2.62 16.00 -8.80
N PHE A 100 -2.52 17.16 -8.14
CA PHE A 100 -3.66 17.71 -7.41
C PHE A 100 -4.74 18.29 -8.32
N ALA A 101 -4.34 18.85 -9.46
CA ALA A 101 -5.31 19.34 -10.46
C ALA A 101 -6.13 18.17 -11.05
N VAL A 102 -5.46 17.05 -11.40
CA VAL A 102 -6.11 15.86 -11.94
C VAL A 102 -7.04 15.23 -10.88
N LEU A 103 -6.56 15.06 -9.65
CA LEU A 103 -7.34 14.49 -8.55
C LEU A 103 -8.55 15.36 -8.22
N ALA A 104 -8.38 16.69 -8.13
CA ALA A 104 -9.47 17.60 -7.83
C ALA A 104 -10.56 17.54 -8.89
N ALA A 105 -10.20 17.57 -10.18
CA ALA A 105 -11.15 17.47 -11.28
C ALA A 105 -11.96 16.16 -11.21
N ALA A 106 -11.28 15.01 -11.04
CA ALA A 106 -11.93 13.72 -10.96
C ALA A 106 -12.86 13.59 -9.75
N LEU A 107 -12.43 14.10 -8.59
CA LEU A 107 -13.20 14.03 -7.34
C LEU A 107 -14.36 15.04 -7.32
N ASP A 108 -14.22 16.19 -7.97
CA ASP A 108 -15.33 17.15 -8.14
C ASP A 108 -16.41 16.58 -9.06
N GLU A 109 -16.03 15.88 -10.12
CA GLU A 109 -16.96 15.23 -11.05
C GLU A 109 -17.67 14.03 -10.42
N THR A 110 -16.91 13.13 -9.80
CA THR A 110 -17.43 11.82 -9.36
C THR A 110 -17.94 11.80 -7.93
N GLN A 111 -17.48 12.72 -7.09
CA GLN A 111 -17.73 12.72 -5.64
C GLN A 111 -17.36 11.38 -4.97
N ALA A 112 -16.42 10.64 -5.55
CA ALA A 112 -16.02 9.32 -5.06
C ALA A 112 -15.42 9.40 -3.66
N ASP A 113 -15.59 8.33 -2.89
CA ASP A 113 -15.01 8.23 -1.55
C ASP A 113 -13.50 7.85 -1.62
N VAL A 114 -13.10 7.16 -2.70
CA VAL A 114 -11.70 6.78 -2.97
C VAL A 114 -11.39 7.01 -4.45
N CYS A 115 -10.24 7.63 -4.73
CA CYS A 115 -9.75 7.81 -6.08
C CYS A 115 -8.35 7.19 -6.20
N TYR A 116 -8.24 6.03 -6.87
CA TYR A 116 -6.97 5.39 -7.20
C TYR A 116 -6.33 5.98 -8.45
N PHE A 117 -5.00 5.96 -8.50
CA PHE A 117 -4.19 6.42 -9.62
C PHE A 117 -2.93 5.58 -9.80
N GLY A 118 -2.25 5.76 -10.91
CA GLY A 118 -1.03 5.03 -11.24
C GLY A 118 0.21 5.53 -10.51
N LEU A 119 1.21 4.65 -10.43
CA LEU A 119 2.56 5.00 -10.00
C LEU A 119 3.60 4.66 -11.07
N ARG A 120 4.71 5.37 -11.05
CA ARG A 120 5.91 5.07 -11.83
C ARG A 120 7.09 4.89 -10.88
N MET A 121 7.87 3.85 -11.09
CA MET A 121 9.14 3.68 -10.40
C MET A 121 10.19 4.66 -10.90
N THR A 122 11.00 5.18 -9.99
CA THR A 122 12.17 6.03 -10.27
C THR A 122 13.39 5.48 -9.54
N GLY A 123 14.60 5.84 -9.96
CA GLY A 123 15.84 5.30 -9.39
C GLY A 123 16.25 3.97 -10.03
N ASP A 124 16.53 2.94 -9.22
CA ASP A 124 17.12 1.66 -9.68
C ASP A 124 16.30 0.93 -10.78
N ASN A 125 14.96 1.13 -10.83
CA ASN A 125 14.07 0.54 -11.83
C ASN A 125 13.26 1.61 -12.57
N ASP A 126 13.92 2.67 -12.99
CA ASP A 126 13.27 3.80 -13.65
C ASP A 126 12.43 3.38 -14.86
N GLY A 127 11.22 3.97 -14.94
CA GLY A 127 10.29 3.81 -16.05
C GLY A 127 9.26 2.69 -15.91
N ALA A 128 9.33 1.80 -14.91
CA ALA A 128 8.25 0.83 -14.69
C ALA A 128 6.97 1.54 -14.21
N VAL A 129 5.88 1.37 -14.97
CA VAL A 129 4.57 1.99 -14.69
C VAL A 129 3.59 0.93 -14.21
N PHE A 130 2.80 1.28 -13.21
CA PHE A 130 1.76 0.42 -12.64
C PHE A 130 0.44 1.18 -12.60
N THR A 131 -0.55 0.64 -13.32
CA THR A 131 -1.94 1.10 -13.33
C THR A 131 -2.84 -0.10 -13.07
N ASP A 132 -4.12 0.16 -12.78
CA ASP A 132 -5.11 -0.89 -12.56
C ASP A 132 -5.79 -1.29 -13.86
N ASP A 133 -6.18 -2.58 -13.95
CA ASP A 133 -6.90 -3.16 -15.10
C ASP A 133 -8.44 -3.06 -14.96
N LEU A 134 -8.94 -2.29 -13.99
CA LEU A 134 -10.38 -2.09 -13.74
C LEU A 134 -10.94 -0.93 -14.60
N PRO A 135 -12.28 -0.83 -14.73
CA PRO A 135 -12.91 0.28 -15.44
C PRO A 135 -12.44 1.64 -14.93
N LEU A 136 -11.99 2.49 -15.87
CA LEU A 136 -11.43 3.81 -15.57
C LEU A 136 -12.51 4.88 -15.60
N HIS A 137 -12.31 5.97 -14.84
CA HIS A 137 -13.19 7.16 -14.79
C HIS A 137 -14.65 6.88 -14.41
N THR A 138 -14.97 5.66 -14.02
CA THR A 138 -16.34 5.26 -13.68
C THR A 138 -16.43 4.96 -12.19
N PRO A 139 -17.37 5.54 -11.45
CA PRO A 139 -17.59 5.17 -10.05
C PRO A 139 -17.97 3.70 -9.92
N LEU A 140 -17.19 2.95 -9.16
CA LEU A 140 -17.36 1.53 -8.88
C LEU A 140 -17.75 1.33 -7.42
N THR A 141 -18.53 0.30 -7.13
CA THR A 141 -18.80 -0.17 -5.77
C THR A 141 -18.11 -1.50 -5.52
N LEU A 142 -17.71 -1.77 -4.29
CA LEU A 142 -17.12 -3.07 -3.93
C LEU A 142 -18.08 -4.23 -4.19
N GLN A 143 -19.40 -3.99 -4.02
CA GLN A 143 -20.42 -5.01 -4.24
C GLN A 143 -20.54 -5.41 -5.72
N GLU A 144 -20.49 -4.46 -6.64
CA GLU A 144 -20.59 -4.70 -8.09
C GLU A 144 -19.25 -5.13 -8.71
N THR A 145 -18.15 -4.71 -8.09
CA THR A 145 -16.79 -4.95 -8.58
C THR A 145 -15.91 -5.50 -7.45
N PRO A 146 -16.10 -6.77 -7.02
CA PRO A 146 -15.30 -7.37 -5.95
C PRO A 146 -13.78 -7.38 -6.24
N ALA A 147 -13.41 -7.35 -7.53
CA ALA A 147 -12.02 -7.26 -7.97
C ALA A 147 -11.27 -6.00 -7.47
N LEU A 148 -11.98 -4.97 -6.96
CA LEU A 148 -11.37 -3.84 -6.24
C LEU A 148 -10.49 -4.30 -5.07
N LEU A 149 -10.81 -5.44 -4.44
CA LEU A 149 -9.99 -6.03 -3.39
C LEU A 149 -8.64 -6.54 -3.89
N LEU A 150 -8.48 -6.68 -5.20
CA LEU A 150 -7.27 -7.23 -5.82
C LEU A 150 -6.34 -6.15 -6.36
N ASN A 151 -6.76 -4.87 -6.27
CA ASN A 151 -5.92 -3.74 -6.63
C ASN A 151 -4.63 -3.70 -5.79
N ARG A 152 -3.64 -2.95 -6.26
CA ARG A 152 -2.40 -2.74 -5.52
C ARG A 152 -2.70 -2.18 -4.12
N PRO A 153 -2.23 -2.85 -3.05
CA PRO A 153 -2.55 -2.47 -1.67
C PRO A 153 -1.62 -1.35 -1.16
N SER A 154 -1.56 -0.21 -1.85
CA SER A 154 -0.81 0.94 -1.37
C SER A 154 -1.77 2.08 -1.01
N ALA A 155 -1.61 2.66 0.16
CA ALA A 155 -2.36 3.81 0.60
C ALA A 155 -1.93 5.09 -0.16
N CYS A 156 -0.67 5.12 -0.64
CA CYS A 156 -0.07 6.29 -1.27
C CYS A 156 -0.56 6.55 -2.70
N ILE A 157 -1.14 5.54 -3.37
CA ILE A 157 -1.68 5.67 -4.73
C ILE A 157 -3.19 5.89 -4.76
N ALA A 158 -3.73 6.48 -3.70
CA ALA A 158 -5.15 6.84 -3.65
C ALA A 158 -5.39 8.11 -2.83
N ALA A 159 -6.38 8.88 -3.25
CA ALA A 159 -7.00 9.92 -2.43
C ALA A 159 -8.17 9.30 -1.66
N TRP A 160 -8.19 9.50 -0.34
CA TRP A 160 -9.16 8.90 0.58
C TRP A 160 -10.04 9.99 1.16
N ARG A 161 -11.36 9.92 1.02
CA ARG A 161 -12.26 10.86 1.68
C ARG A 161 -12.02 10.79 3.19
N ARG A 162 -11.68 11.93 3.80
CA ARG A 162 -11.28 12.01 5.22
C ARG A 162 -12.32 11.41 6.17
N THR A 163 -13.60 11.60 5.87
CA THR A 163 -14.69 11.06 6.72
C THR A 163 -14.69 9.55 6.82
N LEU A 164 -14.15 8.82 5.83
CA LEU A 164 -13.99 7.36 5.95
C LEU A 164 -13.16 6.98 7.18
N PHE A 165 -12.08 7.70 7.47
CA PHE A 165 -11.26 7.43 8.66
C PHE A 165 -11.97 7.85 9.95
N MET A 166 -12.73 8.96 9.91
CA MET A 166 -13.42 9.50 11.10
C MET A 166 -14.62 8.65 11.49
N ASP A 167 -15.43 8.26 10.53
CA ASP A 167 -16.72 7.58 10.75
C ASP A 167 -16.56 6.09 11.04
N THR A 168 -15.55 5.45 10.45
CA THR A 168 -15.33 4.00 10.57
C THR A 168 -14.40 3.60 11.71
N GLY A 169 -13.52 4.51 12.10
CA GLY A 169 -12.42 4.19 13.02
C GLY A 169 -11.35 3.27 12.44
N ILE A 170 -11.39 2.96 11.13
CA ILE A 170 -10.35 2.16 10.47
C ILE A 170 -9.00 2.89 10.55
N ARG A 171 -7.96 2.16 10.91
CA ARG A 171 -6.59 2.66 11.09
C ARG A 171 -5.59 1.71 10.45
N PHE A 172 -4.40 2.22 10.16
CA PHE A 172 -3.26 1.37 9.80
C PHE A 172 -2.86 0.49 10.98
N ARG A 173 -2.30 -0.67 10.70
CA ARG A 173 -1.53 -1.40 11.71
C ARG A 173 -0.31 -0.54 12.10
N ALA A 174 -0.02 -0.45 13.39
CA ALA A 174 1.06 0.39 13.87
C ALA A 174 2.42 -0.08 13.34
N ARG A 175 2.67 -1.38 13.36
CA ARG A 175 3.94 -1.99 12.94
C ARG A 175 3.69 -3.27 12.13
N GLY A 176 4.71 -3.66 11.37
CA GLY A 176 4.72 -4.91 10.63
C GLY A 176 4.46 -4.71 9.14
N TRP A 177 4.72 -5.77 8.39
CA TRP A 177 4.48 -5.80 6.95
C TRP A 177 2.97 -5.86 6.66
N GLY A 178 2.52 -5.14 5.63
CA GLY A 178 1.14 -5.20 5.15
C GLY A 178 0.17 -4.25 5.85
N GLU A 179 0.67 -3.18 6.48
CA GLU A 179 -0.17 -2.12 7.06
C GLU A 179 -1.10 -1.50 6.02
N ASP A 180 -0.59 -1.24 4.82
CA ASP A 180 -1.38 -0.73 3.69
C ASP A 180 -2.42 -1.75 3.22
N LEU A 181 -2.03 -3.03 3.11
CA LEU A 181 -2.96 -4.11 2.76
C LEU A 181 -4.15 -4.13 3.72
N CYS A 182 -3.89 -4.10 5.02
CA CYS A 182 -4.93 -4.14 6.04
C CYS A 182 -5.86 -2.93 5.95
N MET A 183 -5.29 -1.73 5.89
CA MET A 183 -6.07 -0.49 5.85
C MET A 183 -6.90 -0.40 4.58
N THR A 184 -6.28 -0.59 3.40
CA THR A 184 -6.96 -0.42 2.11
C THR A 184 -8.12 -1.42 1.94
N ARG A 185 -7.92 -2.70 2.31
CA ARG A 185 -8.96 -3.73 2.19
C ARG A 185 -10.14 -3.49 3.12
N LYS A 186 -9.90 -3.04 4.33
CA LYS A 186 -10.96 -2.65 5.26
C LYS A 186 -11.68 -1.40 4.78
N MET A 187 -10.96 -0.39 4.29
CA MET A 187 -11.52 0.88 3.86
C MET A 187 -12.46 0.71 2.66
N LEU A 188 -12.14 -0.20 1.73
CA LEU A 188 -13.01 -0.50 0.59
C LEU A 188 -14.40 -1.03 1.02
N THR A 189 -14.53 -1.69 2.18
CA THR A 189 -15.85 -2.12 2.69
C THR A 189 -16.73 -0.96 3.16
N ALA A 190 -16.14 0.18 3.44
CA ALA A 190 -16.82 1.38 3.93
C ALA A 190 -17.04 2.43 2.83
N ALA A 191 -16.26 2.37 1.76
CA ALA A 191 -16.39 3.30 0.64
C ALA A 191 -17.67 3.01 -0.16
N ARG A 192 -18.46 4.07 -0.40
CA ARG A 192 -19.67 4.00 -1.23
C ARG A 192 -19.34 3.94 -2.71
N SER A 193 -18.24 4.58 -3.11
CA SER A 193 -17.77 4.59 -4.48
C SER A 193 -16.24 4.74 -4.56
N VAL A 194 -15.68 4.10 -5.57
CA VAL A 194 -14.26 4.13 -5.91
C VAL A 194 -14.13 4.52 -7.37
N VAL A 195 -13.26 5.45 -7.70
CA VAL A 195 -12.89 5.77 -9.08
C VAL A 195 -11.42 5.44 -9.30
N ILE A 196 -11.07 5.02 -10.52
CA ILE A 196 -9.72 4.68 -10.92
C ILE A 196 -9.31 5.55 -12.09
N LEU A 197 -8.19 6.23 -11.96
CA LEU A 197 -7.60 7.06 -13.00
C LEU A 197 -6.45 6.31 -13.69
N PRO A 198 -6.29 6.45 -15.02
CA PRO A 198 -5.13 5.92 -15.72
C PRO A 198 -3.86 6.73 -15.48
N ASP A 199 -4.01 7.92 -14.90
CA ASP A 199 -2.95 8.89 -14.73
C ASP A 199 -1.91 8.39 -13.73
N VAL A 200 -0.63 8.54 -14.08
CA VAL A 200 0.50 8.24 -13.21
C VAL A 200 0.82 9.50 -12.42
N LEU A 201 0.36 9.55 -11.18
CA LEU A 201 0.48 10.74 -10.33
C LEU A 201 1.51 10.59 -9.20
N TYR A 202 1.98 9.37 -8.94
CA TYR A 202 2.92 9.05 -7.88
C TYR A 202 4.26 8.55 -8.46
N LEU A 203 5.37 9.09 -7.97
CA LEU A 203 6.73 8.73 -8.33
C LEU A 203 7.36 7.96 -7.16
N TYR A 204 7.42 6.64 -7.30
CA TYR A 204 7.95 5.73 -6.29
C TYR A 204 9.46 5.56 -6.46
N ARG A 205 10.25 6.05 -5.50
CA ARG A 205 11.70 5.97 -5.53
C ARG A 205 12.19 4.62 -5.04
N GLN A 206 13.08 4.01 -5.81
CA GLN A 206 13.80 2.82 -5.39
C GLN A 206 15.27 3.16 -5.09
N HIS A 207 15.71 2.82 -3.87
CA HIS A 207 17.08 2.99 -3.41
C HIS A 207 17.47 1.84 -2.45
N GLU A 208 18.75 1.74 -2.08
CA GLU A 208 19.25 0.65 -1.24
C GLU A 208 18.60 0.58 0.16
N GLY A 209 18.18 1.72 0.72
CA GLY A 209 17.53 1.84 2.03
C GLY A 209 16.04 1.48 2.06
N SER A 210 15.42 1.15 0.91
CA SER A 210 13.98 0.88 0.83
C SER A 210 13.55 -0.28 1.75
N VAL A 211 12.46 -0.07 2.49
CA VAL A 211 11.88 -1.03 3.46
C VAL A 211 11.54 -2.38 2.83
N THR A 212 11.31 -2.44 1.52
CA THR A 212 11.04 -3.67 0.77
C THR A 212 12.20 -4.68 0.77
N LYS A 213 13.42 -4.28 1.18
CA LYS A 213 14.62 -5.13 1.30
C LYS A 213 14.80 -5.73 2.70
N ARG A 214 13.75 -5.86 3.51
CA ARG A 214 13.80 -6.41 4.88
C ARG A 214 14.30 -7.86 4.94
N ALA A 215 14.70 -8.27 6.16
CA ALA A 215 15.12 -9.63 6.47
C ALA A 215 14.05 -10.67 6.08
N LEU A 216 14.47 -11.87 5.66
CA LEU A 216 13.56 -12.91 5.17
C LEU A 216 12.50 -13.35 6.21
N ASP A 217 12.85 -13.34 7.49
CA ASP A 217 11.93 -13.69 8.58
C ASP A 217 10.75 -12.72 8.69
N ALA A 218 10.92 -11.45 8.30
CA ALA A 218 9.84 -10.47 8.29
C ALA A 218 8.68 -10.85 7.33
N ASN A 219 8.92 -11.80 6.39
CA ASN A 219 7.83 -12.33 5.56
C ASN A 219 6.75 -13.08 6.37
N ALA A 220 7.02 -13.48 7.63
CA ALA A 220 6.00 -14.06 8.51
C ALA A 220 4.89 -13.06 8.85
N GLU A 221 5.21 -11.77 8.96
CA GLU A 221 4.26 -10.70 9.33
C GLU A 221 3.09 -10.56 8.34
N ILE A 222 3.27 -11.04 7.09
CA ILE A 222 2.17 -11.01 6.09
C ILE A 222 1.02 -11.95 6.48
N MET A 223 1.30 -13.04 7.20
CA MET A 223 0.25 -13.93 7.70
C MET A 223 -0.64 -13.21 8.71
N ASP A 224 -0.04 -12.43 9.61
CA ASP A 224 -0.80 -11.63 10.58
C ASP A 224 -1.62 -10.53 9.89
N ALA A 225 -1.07 -9.94 8.81
CA ALA A 225 -1.78 -8.94 8.03
C ALA A 225 -3.01 -9.53 7.32
N ILE A 226 -2.87 -10.71 6.74
CA ILE A 226 -3.99 -11.42 6.11
C ILE A 226 -5.02 -11.81 7.18
N ASP A 227 -4.60 -12.36 8.33
CA ASP A 227 -5.53 -12.72 9.42
C ASP A 227 -6.32 -11.50 9.95
N ASP A 228 -5.69 -10.35 10.05
CA ASP A 228 -6.35 -9.11 10.43
C ASP A 228 -7.45 -8.72 9.42
N VAL A 229 -7.19 -8.86 8.12
CA VAL A 229 -8.20 -8.65 7.08
C VAL A 229 -9.32 -9.69 7.17
N LEU A 230 -8.99 -10.99 7.23
CA LEU A 230 -9.98 -12.05 7.30
C LEU A 230 -10.89 -11.92 8.52
N THR A 231 -10.32 -11.62 9.68
CA THR A 231 -11.07 -11.38 10.93
C THR A 231 -12.03 -10.20 10.78
N TRP A 232 -11.61 -9.11 10.12
CA TRP A 232 -12.46 -7.96 9.83
C TRP A 232 -13.69 -8.34 8.99
N TYR A 233 -13.47 -9.14 7.93
CA TYR A 233 -14.54 -9.56 7.02
C TYR A 233 -15.49 -10.56 7.71
N GLN A 234 -14.96 -11.50 8.49
CA GLN A 234 -15.75 -12.47 9.27
C GLN A 234 -16.64 -11.76 10.30
N ALA A 235 -16.07 -10.82 11.06
CA ALA A 235 -16.81 -10.06 12.08
C ALA A 235 -17.97 -9.23 11.50
N ARG A 236 -17.98 -8.97 10.19
CA ARG A 236 -19.02 -8.21 9.47
C ARG A 236 -19.94 -9.07 8.62
N GLY A 237 -19.75 -10.40 8.62
CA GLY A 237 -20.52 -11.32 7.78
C GLY A 237 -20.25 -11.15 6.28
N LEU A 238 -19.09 -10.59 5.92
CA LEU A 238 -18.71 -10.31 4.52
C LEU A 238 -17.77 -11.37 3.94
N PHE A 239 -17.29 -12.31 4.78
CA PHE A 239 -16.28 -13.29 4.34
C PHE A 239 -16.76 -14.15 3.18
N GLU A 240 -17.95 -14.74 3.29
CA GLU A 240 -18.51 -15.63 2.24
C GLU A 240 -18.74 -14.88 0.92
N GLN A 241 -19.17 -13.62 0.99
CA GLN A 241 -19.40 -12.79 -0.19
C GLN A 241 -18.13 -12.52 -0.98
N TYR A 242 -16.97 -12.38 -0.30
CA TYR A 242 -15.69 -12.04 -0.91
C TYR A 242 -14.63 -13.15 -0.74
N GLU A 243 -15.06 -14.40 -0.51
CA GLU A 243 -14.18 -15.53 -0.26
C GLU A 243 -13.16 -15.74 -1.39
N ASN A 244 -13.56 -15.57 -2.63
CA ASN A 244 -12.66 -15.74 -3.78
C ASN A 244 -11.56 -14.67 -3.82
N GLU A 245 -11.90 -13.41 -3.59
CA GLU A 245 -10.95 -12.30 -3.56
C GLU A 245 -10.01 -12.42 -2.37
N LEU A 246 -10.54 -12.70 -1.19
CA LEU A 246 -9.77 -12.92 0.04
C LEU A 246 -8.83 -14.13 -0.10
N GLY A 247 -9.32 -15.22 -0.71
CA GLY A 247 -8.51 -16.39 -1.02
C GLY A 247 -7.38 -16.07 -2.01
N LYS A 248 -7.66 -15.29 -3.04
CA LYS A 248 -6.63 -14.83 -3.96
C LYS A 248 -5.61 -13.94 -3.27
N LEU A 249 -6.02 -12.99 -2.41
CA LEU A 249 -5.11 -12.17 -1.61
C LEU A 249 -4.18 -13.02 -0.76
N CYS A 250 -4.72 -14.06 -0.09
CA CYS A 250 -3.92 -15.00 0.70
C CYS A 250 -2.92 -15.75 -0.18
N VAL A 251 -3.36 -16.29 -1.33
CA VAL A 251 -2.48 -17.01 -2.27
C VAL A 251 -1.37 -16.10 -2.80
N ASP A 252 -1.71 -14.88 -3.20
CA ASP A 252 -0.73 -13.95 -3.77
C ASP A 252 0.29 -13.50 -2.74
N ASN A 253 -0.16 -12.97 -1.62
CA ASN A 253 0.74 -12.32 -0.66
C ASN A 253 1.49 -13.33 0.23
N VAL A 254 0.78 -14.37 0.73
CA VAL A 254 1.35 -15.35 1.67
C VAL A 254 2.03 -16.48 0.90
N LEU A 255 1.29 -17.22 0.06
CA LEU A 255 1.86 -18.41 -0.54
C LEU A 255 2.83 -18.09 -1.66
N TYR A 256 2.53 -17.12 -2.53
CA TYR A 256 3.37 -16.84 -3.68
C TYR A 256 4.47 -15.82 -3.37
N ASP A 257 4.13 -14.56 -3.08
CA ASP A 257 5.12 -13.47 -3.00
C ASP A 257 6.11 -13.66 -1.85
N ALA A 258 5.63 -14.05 -0.64
CA ALA A 258 6.52 -14.33 0.48
C ALA A 258 7.44 -15.53 0.19
N SER A 259 6.91 -16.64 -0.37
CA SER A 259 7.73 -17.79 -0.75
C SER A 259 8.74 -17.47 -1.84
N VAL A 260 8.35 -16.67 -2.85
CA VAL A 260 9.25 -16.28 -3.95
C VAL A 260 10.39 -15.39 -3.44
N ARG A 261 10.11 -14.41 -2.55
CA ARG A 261 11.16 -13.60 -1.93
C ARG A 261 12.18 -14.46 -1.19
N ILE A 262 11.73 -15.42 -0.41
CA ILE A 262 12.60 -16.37 0.29
C ILE A 262 13.39 -17.22 -0.71
N LEU A 263 12.70 -17.80 -1.69
CA LEU A 263 13.30 -18.75 -2.64
C LEU A 263 14.20 -18.12 -3.70
N LYS A 264 14.13 -16.81 -3.90
CA LYS A 264 15.15 -16.07 -4.66
C LYS A 264 16.49 -16.01 -3.90
N ALA A 265 16.44 -15.86 -2.58
CA ALA A 265 17.64 -15.76 -1.74
C ALA A 265 18.23 -17.13 -1.36
N GLN A 266 17.38 -18.14 -1.07
CA GLN A 266 17.85 -19.44 -0.57
C GLN A 266 16.85 -20.57 -0.89
N SER A 267 17.38 -21.80 -1.07
CA SER A 267 16.58 -22.96 -1.51
C SER A 267 15.76 -23.64 -0.39
N ALA A 268 15.93 -23.23 0.86
CA ALA A 268 15.22 -23.77 2.03
C ALA A 268 15.08 -22.71 3.12
N HIS A 269 13.93 -22.67 3.78
CA HIS A 269 13.66 -21.78 4.92
C HIS A 269 12.52 -22.36 5.77
N PRO A 270 12.59 -22.29 7.12
CA PRO A 270 11.56 -22.85 7.99
C PRO A 270 10.15 -22.25 7.80
N LEU A 271 10.08 -21.02 7.29
CA LEU A 271 8.82 -20.33 7.04
C LEU A 271 8.04 -20.91 5.85
N LEU A 272 8.71 -21.52 4.85
CA LEU A 272 8.04 -22.00 3.63
C LEU A 272 6.88 -22.98 3.87
N PRO A 273 7.03 -24.04 4.69
CA PRO A 273 5.89 -24.90 5.01
C PRO A 273 4.80 -24.15 5.78
N GLN A 274 5.14 -23.21 6.66
CA GLN A 274 4.16 -22.44 7.44
C GLN A 274 3.29 -21.56 6.53
N LEU A 275 3.86 -20.95 5.48
CA LEU A 275 3.10 -20.16 4.50
C LEU A 275 2.08 -21.02 3.72
N LEU A 276 2.46 -22.25 3.37
CA LEU A 276 1.58 -23.22 2.73
C LEU A 276 0.45 -23.66 3.66
N ASP A 277 0.82 -24.07 4.89
CA ASP A 277 -0.13 -24.55 5.90
C ASP A 277 -1.13 -23.45 6.29
N PHE A 278 -0.64 -22.22 6.45
CA PHE A 278 -1.48 -21.05 6.71
C PHE A 278 -2.54 -20.86 5.61
N THR A 279 -2.11 -20.90 4.34
CA THR A 279 -3.01 -20.73 3.20
C THR A 279 -4.02 -21.87 3.11
N ALA A 280 -3.58 -23.12 3.25
CA ALA A 280 -4.43 -24.30 3.16
C ALA A 280 -5.44 -24.38 4.31
N ALA A 281 -5.08 -23.95 5.53
CA ALA A 281 -5.97 -23.93 6.67
C ALA A 281 -7.14 -22.93 6.53
N ARG A 282 -6.88 -21.76 5.90
CA ARG A 282 -7.88 -20.70 5.72
C ARG A 282 -8.70 -20.86 4.46
N PHE A 283 -8.09 -21.40 3.41
CA PHE A 283 -8.69 -21.62 2.10
C PHE A 283 -8.34 -23.03 1.60
N PRO A 284 -9.01 -24.10 2.11
CA PRO A 284 -8.69 -25.49 1.73
C PRO A 284 -8.72 -25.73 0.22
N ASP A 285 -9.68 -25.10 -0.44
CA ASP A 285 -9.88 -25.22 -1.90
C ASP A 285 -9.16 -24.13 -2.70
N TYR A 286 -8.15 -23.44 -2.14
CA TYR A 286 -7.47 -22.31 -2.77
C TYR A 286 -7.03 -22.58 -4.21
N ARG A 287 -6.70 -23.84 -4.57
CA ARG A 287 -6.26 -24.24 -5.91
C ARG A 287 -7.35 -24.11 -6.98
N HIS A 288 -8.61 -24.13 -6.56
CA HIS A 288 -9.78 -23.99 -7.43
C HIS A 288 -10.31 -22.56 -7.50
N ASN A 289 -9.66 -21.61 -6.83
CA ASN A 289 -10.05 -20.20 -6.88
C ASN A 289 -10.12 -19.69 -8.33
N PRO A 290 -11.24 -19.10 -8.74
CA PRO A 290 -11.48 -18.74 -10.15
C PRO A 290 -10.47 -17.72 -10.69
N TYR A 291 -9.95 -16.84 -9.84
CA TYR A 291 -8.95 -15.82 -10.22
C TYR A 291 -7.60 -16.42 -10.62
N LEU A 292 -7.26 -17.63 -10.15
CA LEU A 292 -5.99 -18.28 -10.50
C LEU A 292 -5.96 -18.75 -11.96
N LYS A 293 -7.14 -18.89 -12.61
CA LYS A 293 -7.23 -19.28 -14.03
C LYS A 293 -6.52 -18.26 -14.93
N GLY A 294 -6.55 -16.98 -14.58
CA GLY A 294 -5.90 -15.89 -15.31
C GLY A 294 -4.38 -15.79 -15.12
N TYR A 295 -3.77 -16.57 -14.22
CA TYR A 295 -2.34 -16.44 -13.96
C TYR A 295 -1.47 -16.88 -15.14
N PRO A 296 -0.32 -16.21 -15.35
CA PRO A 296 0.70 -16.65 -16.29
C PRO A 296 1.17 -18.09 -16.00
N ALA A 297 1.56 -18.82 -17.03
CA ALA A 297 1.98 -20.22 -16.91
C ALA A 297 3.11 -20.41 -15.88
N ARG A 298 4.08 -19.47 -15.82
CA ARG A 298 5.16 -19.49 -14.83
C ARG A 298 4.63 -19.39 -13.39
N LYS A 299 3.68 -18.50 -13.11
CA LYS A 299 3.08 -18.34 -11.78
C LYS A 299 2.32 -19.60 -11.37
N LYS A 300 1.56 -20.20 -12.29
CA LYS A 300 0.86 -21.48 -12.07
C LYS A 300 1.83 -22.62 -11.76
N LEU A 301 2.95 -22.73 -12.49
CA LEU A 301 3.99 -23.71 -12.24
C LEU A 301 4.59 -23.54 -10.84
N VAL A 302 4.98 -22.31 -10.47
CA VAL A 302 5.54 -22.01 -9.14
C VAL A 302 4.55 -22.39 -8.03
N LEU A 303 3.28 -22.01 -8.12
CA LEU A 303 2.24 -22.38 -7.14
C LEU A 303 2.06 -23.90 -7.04
N SER A 304 2.11 -24.62 -8.17
CA SER A 304 2.05 -26.08 -8.18
C SER A 304 3.24 -26.71 -7.46
N LEU A 305 4.45 -26.18 -7.67
CA LEU A 305 5.66 -26.66 -7.00
C LEU A 305 5.65 -26.31 -5.50
N LEU A 306 5.22 -25.12 -5.11
CA LEU A 306 5.03 -24.72 -3.71
C LEU A 306 4.05 -25.65 -3.00
N GLY A 307 2.90 -25.94 -3.62
CA GLY A 307 1.90 -26.84 -3.05
C GLY A 307 2.34 -28.32 -2.95
N LYS A 308 3.43 -28.69 -3.63
CA LYS A 308 4.11 -29.99 -3.52
C LYS A 308 5.38 -29.92 -2.67
N GLN A 309 5.66 -28.79 -2.05
CA GLN A 309 6.87 -28.50 -1.25
C GLN A 309 8.19 -28.73 -2.01
N GLN A 310 8.15 -28.54 -3.34
CA GLN A 310 9.35 -28.67 -4.20
C GLN A 310 10.15 -27.36 -4.24
N TYR A 311 10.56 -26.87 -3.07
CA TYR A 311 11.18 -25.55 -2.90
C TYR A 311 12.49 -25.40 -3.68
N ARG A 312 13.32 -26.45 -3.75
CA ARG A 312 14.56 -26.45 -4.56
C ARG A 312 14.29 -26.22 -6.04
N ALA A 313 13.21 -26.82 -6.57
CA ALA A 313 12.83 -26.61 -7.97
C ALA A 313 12.41 -25.15 -8.24
N VAL A 314 11.68 -24.54 -7.32
CA VAL A 314 11.30 -23.12 -7.43
C VAL A 314 12.54 -22.23 -7.35
N HIS A 315 13.47 -22.48 -6.42
CA HIS A 315 14.73 -21.73 -6.31
C HIS A 315 15.53 -21.79 -7.63
N LEU A 316 15.70 -22.97 -8.21
CA LEU A 316 16.40 -23.15 -9.49
C LEU A 316 15.72 -22.43 -10.65
N LEU A 317 14.38 -22.36 -10.69
CA LEU A 317 13.64 -21.61 -11.71
C LEU A 317 13.91 -20.10 -11.67
N PHE A 318 14.18 -19.54 -10.49
CA PHE A 318 14.54 -18.13 -10.34
C PHE A 318 16.04 -17.90 -10.57
N ALA A 319 16.92 -18.76 -10.08
CA ALA A 319 18.36 -18.69 -10.31
C ALA A 319 18.72 -18.77 -11.81
N ALA A 320 18.04 -19.65 -12.57
CA ALA A 320 18.26 -19.82 -14.02
C ALA A 320 17.75 -18.62 -14.86
N ALA A 321 16.83 -17.81 -14.31
CA ALA A 321 16.27 -16.65 -15.00
C ALA A 321 17.06 -15.36 -14.81
N GLY A 322 18.19 -15.41 -14.07
CA GLY A 322 19.04 -14.23 -13.84
C GLY A 322 18.37 -13.13 -13.01
N HIS A 323 17.60 -13.57 -12.01
CA HIS A 323 16.80 -12.75 -11.07
C HIS A 323 15.66 -11.96 -11.66
#